data_f40bc0fea989c0066a3f8e579dfca1aa
#
_entry.id   f40bc0fea989c0066a3f8e579dfca1aa
#
_cell.length_a   1.000
_cell.length_b   1.000
_cell.length_c   1.000
_cell.angle_alpha   90.00
_cell.angle_beta   90.00
_cell.angle_gamma   90.00
#
_symmetry.space_group_name_H-M   'P 1'
#
loop_
_entity.id
_entity.type
_entity.pdbx_description
1 polymer ?
#
loop_
_entity_poly.entity_id
_entity_poly.type
_entity_poly.pdbx_seq_one_letter_code
_entity_poly.pdbx_strand_id
1 'polypeptide(L)'
;MEEKIVLVLNEMSEYLTIPQMKKLQEVIIKNFAENEVEKTNISNDEFLKMFLAAKQIEGCSERTISYYQTTVEHLLSQTNTNVRKITTEEMRDYLANYQKRNNCSNVTVDNVRRNISSFFSWLEEEDYILKSPMKRIHKIKTKTVVKNTISDEGIEKLRD
;
A
#
# COMPACT_ATOMS: atom_id res chain seq x y z
N MET A 1 -20.43 -2.64 3.01
CA MET A 1 -20.79 -1.21 3.05
C MET A 1 -22.29 -1.05 3.30
N GLU A 2 -23.16 -1.79 2.62
CA GLU A 2 -24.62 -1.75 2.81
C GLU A 2 -25.06 -1.93 4.27
N GLU A 3 -24.48 -2.88 5.00
CA GLU A 3 -24.80 -3.11 6.42
C GLU A 3 -24.59 -1.87 7.30
N LYS A 4 -23.53 -1.09 7.03
CA LYS A 4 -23.24 0.14 7.80
C LYS A 4 -24.21 1.25 7.48
N ILE A 5 -24.64 1.36 6.21
CA ILE A 5 -25.66 2.33 5.80
C ILE A 5 -26.98 1.99 6.48
N VAL A 6 -27.37 0.72 6.51
CA VAL A 6 -28.59 0.26 7.18
C VAL A 6 -28.53 0.56 8.70
N LEU A 7 -27.37 0.35 9.35
CA LEU A 7 -27.19 0.69 10.76
C LEU A 7 -27.38 2.19 11.03
N VAL A 8 -26.73 3.05 10.21
CA VAL A 8 -26.89 4.51 10.33
C VAL A 8 -28.33 4.95 10.11
N LEU A 9 -28.99 4.41 9.10
CA LEU A 9 -30.40 4.71 8.84
C LEU A 9 -31.31 4.26 9.99
N ASN A 10 -31.05 3.09 10.59
CA ASN A 10 -31.81 2.59 11.73
C ASN A 10 -31.59 3.49 12.96
N GLU A 11 -30.38 3.87 13.28
CA GLU A 11 -30.10 4.78 14.41
C GLU A 11 -30.73 6.16 14.21
N MET A 12 -30.70 6.68 12.98
CA MET A 12 -31.29 7.98 12.67
C MET A 12 -32.82 7.96 12.60
N SER A 13 -33.45 6.81 12.51
CA SER A 13 -34.91 6.69 12.43
C SER A 13 -35.66 7.18 13.65
N GLU A 14 -35.01 7.18 14.83
CA GLU A 14 -35.56 7.70 16.07
C GLU A 14 -35.59 9.25 16.14
N TYR A 15 -34.75 9.92 15.32
CA TYR A 15 -34.52 11.37 15.37
C TYR A 15 -35.11 12.12 14.17
N LEU A 16 -35.40 11.41 13.06
CA LEU A 16 -35.80 12.02 11.81
C LEU A 16 -37.23 11.65 11.43
N THR A 17 -37.94 12.61 10.85
CA THR A 17 -39.25 12.36 10.23
C THR A 17 -39.11 11.55 8.94
N ILE A 18 -40.20 10.91 8.51
CA ILE A 18 -40.21 10.07 7.29
C ILE A 18 -39.68 10.82 6.04
N PRO A 19 -40.06 12.10 5.77
CA PRO A 19 -39.49 12.85 4.65
C PRO A 19 -37.98 13.10 4.78
N GLN A 20 -37.50 13.37 6.00
CA GLN A 20 -36.08 13.60 6.27
C GLN A 20 -35.27 12.29 6.12
N MET A 21 -35.83 11.14 6.55
CA MET A 21 -35.22 9.83 6.34
C MET A 21 -35.08 9.49 4.84
N LYS A 22 -36.13 9.75 4.04
CA LYS A 22 -36.05 9.57 2.58
C LYS A 22 -34.95 10.44 1.98
N LYS A 23 -34.85 11.70 2.39
CA LYS A 23 -33.83 12.61 1.89
C LYS A 23 -32.42 12.16 2.31
N LEU A 24 -32.24 11.73 3.54
CA LEU A 24 -30.98 11.17 4.03
C LEU A 24 -30.57 9.93 3.22
N GLN A 25 -31.51 9.02 2.99
CA GLN A 25 -31.28 7.81 2.18
C GLN A 25 -30.88 8.13 0.74
N GLU A 26 -31.55 9.08 0.08
CA GLU A 26 -31.20 9.56 -1.26
C GLU A 26 -29.78 10.13 -1.29
N VAL A 27 -29.44 10.98 -0.32
CA VAL A 27 -28.10 11.61 -0.23
C VAL A 27 -27.02 10.56 0.01
N ILE A 28 -27.27 9.60 0.90
CA ILE A 28 -26.32 8.50 1.15
C ILE A 28 -26.13 7.67 -0.12
N ILE A 29 -27.23 7.20 -0.74
CA ILE A 29 -27.18 6.38 -1.96
C ILE A 29 -26.42 7.14 -3.06
N LYS A 30 -26.76 8.40 -3.31
CA LYS A 30 -26.11 9.22 -4.32
C LYS A 30 -24.61 9.35 -4.08
N ASN A 31 -24.19 9.76 -2.89
CA ASN A 31 -22.77 10.02 -2.59
C ASN A 31 -21.94 8.74 -2.49
N PHE A 32 -22.51 7.64 -2.00
CA PHE A 32 -21.77 6.37 -1.91
C PHE A 32 -21.79 5.59 -3.22
N ALA A 33 -22.88 5.62 -4.00
CA ALA A 33 -22.95 4.95 -5.29
C ALA A 33 -22.11 5.66 -6.36
N GLU A 34 -22.18 6.99 -6.46
CA GLU A 34 -21.38 7.77 -7.43
C GLU A 34 -19.89 7.64 -7.15
N ASN A 35 -19.47 7.73 -5.86
CA ASN A 35 -18.07 7.54 -5.48
C ASN A 35 -17.56 6.11 -5.70
N GLU A 36 -18.41 5.09 -5.63
CA GLU A 36 -17.99 3.71 -5.94
C GLU A 36 -17.86 3.47 -7.43
N VAL A 37 -18.75 4.02 -8.26
CA VAL A 37 -18.71 3.82 -9.71
C VAL A 37 -17.48 4.48 -10.35
N GLU A 38 -17.12 5.70 -9.96
CA GLU A 38 -15.92 6.35 -10.46
C GLU A 38 -14.62 5.68 -9.93
N LYS A 39 -14.62 5.26 -8.65
CA LYS A 39 -13.46 4.57 -8.05
C LYS A 39 -13.35 3.09 -8.47
N THR A 40 -14.40 2.45 -8.97
CA THR A 40 -14.36 1.02 -9.32
C THR A 40 -13.74 0.71 -10.68
N ASN A 41 -13.62 1.69 -11.57
CA ASN A 41 -13.10 1.49 -12.91
C ASN A 41 -11.60 1.69 -13.08
N ILE A 42 -10.88 2.11 -12.01
CA ILE A 42 -9.43 2.29 -12.09
C ILE A 42 -8.74 0.92 -12.05
N SER A 43 -7.95 0.65 -13.07
CA SER A 43 -7.15 -0.57 -13.16
C SER A 43 -5.92 -0.53 -12.23
N ASN A 44 -5.35 -1.69 -11.92
CA ASN A 44 -4.13 -1.77 -11.13
C ASN A 44 -2.96 -1.01 -11.79
N ASP A 45 -2.88 -1.05 -13.12
CA ASP A 45 -1.83 -0.35 -13.89
C ASP A 45 -2.00 1.17 -13.84
N GLU A 46 -3.25 1.66 -13.82
CA GLU A 46 -3.53 3.08 -13.66
C GLU A 46 -3.14 3.56 -12.26
N PHE A 47 -3.43 2.80 -11.20
CA PHE A 47 -2.96 3.11 -9.86
C PHE A 47 -1.45 3.19 -9.78
N LEU A 48 -0.74 2.26 -10.43
CA LEU A 48 0.72 2.31 -10.47
C LEU A 48 1.22 3.58 -11.18
N LYS A 49 0.67 3.93 -12.33
CA LYS A 49 1.05 5.16 -13.08
C LYS A 49 0.83 6.41 -12.24
N MET A 50 -0.31 6.52 -11.57
CA MET A 50 -0.64 7.66 -10.71
C MET A 50 0.33 7.75 -9.53
N PHE A 51 0.64 6.64 -8.88
CA PHE A 51 1.62 6.57 -7.80
C PHE A 51 3.00 7.04 -8.25
N LEU A 52 3.50 6.52 -9.38
CA LEU A 52 4.82 6.90 -9.90
C LEU A 52 4.88 8.39 -10.26
N ALA A 53 3.80 8.94 -10.85
CA ALA A 53 3.70 10.36 -11.14
C ALA A 53 3.72 11.21 -9.85
N ALA A 54 3.01 10.81 -8.81
CA ALA A 54 3.03 11.46 -7.50
C ALA A 54 4.45 11.46 -6.90
N LYS A 55 5.15 10.31 -6.92
CA LYS A 55 6.53 10.19 -6.42
C LYS A 55 7.54 11.00 -7.25
N GLN A 56 7.30 11.19 -8.53
CA GLN A 56 8.11 12.05 -9.39
C GLN A 56 7.96 13.53 -9.01
N ILE A 57 6.72 13.98 -8.76
CA ILE A 57 6.42 15.34 -8.27
C ILE A 57 7.04 15.59 -6.89
N GLU A 58 7.06 14.57 -6.01
CA GLU A 58 7.72 14.63 -4.71
C GLU A 58 9.26 14.73 -4.81
N GLY A 59 9.83 14.66 -5.99
CA GLY A 59 11.28 14.81 -6.22
C GLY A 59 12.07 13.52 -6.03
N CYS A 60 11.44 12.35 -6.07
CA CYS A 60 12.15 11.08 -6.04
C CYS A 60 13.08 10.92 -7.25
N SER A 61 14.29 10.37 -7.05
CA SER A 61 15.22 10.10 -8.14
C SER A 61 14.67 9.05 -9.11
N GLU A 62 15.08 9.10 -10.38
CA GLU A 62 14.71 8.12 -11.41
C GLU A 62 14.98 6.67 -10.95
N ARG A 63 16.09 6.46 -10.25
CA ARG A 63 16.43 5.16 -9.70
C ARG A 63 15.40 4.69 -8.65
N THR A 64 14.92 5.59 -7.80
CA THR A 64 13.90 5.29 -6.80
C THR A 64 12.57 4.98 -7.48
N ILE A 65 12.18 5.75 -8.49
CA ILE A 65 10.98 5.51 -9.29
C ILE A 65 11.02 4.13 -9.95
N SER A 66 12.16 3.78 -10.58
CA SER A 66 12.35 2.45 -11.19
C SER A 66 12.22 1.31 -10.17
N TYR A 67 12.72 1.48 -8.93
CA TYR A 67 12.55 0.49 -7.87
C TYR A 67 11.09 0.34 -7.44
N TYR A 68 10.36 1.45 -7.30
CA TYR A 68 8.92 1.40 -7.02
C TYR A 68 8.18 0.68 -8.13
N GLN A 69 8.42 1.07 -9.38
CA GLN A 69 7.78 0.48 -10.55
C GLN A 69 8.00 -1.03 -10.59
N THR A 70 9.25 -1.49 -10.62
CA THR A 70 9.58 -2.92 -10.70
C THR A 70 8.97 -3.72 -9.54
N THR A 71 9.01 -3.16 -8.32
CA THR A 71 8.48 -3.85 -7.15
C THR A 71 6.95 -3.99 -7.21
N VAL A 72 6.24 -2.92 -7.58
CA VAL A 72 4.78 -2.93 -7.64
C VAL A 72 4.29 -3.73 -8.85
N GLU A 73 4.93 -3.62 -10.03
CA GLU A 73 4.61 -4.46 -11.19
C GLU A 73 4.73 -5.96 -10.86
N HIS A 74 5.80 -6.35 -10.15
CA HIS A 74 5.96 -7.73 -9.71
C HIS A 74 4.84 -8.16 -8.75
N LEU A 75 4.43 -7.30 -7.82
CA LEU A 75 3.28 -7.58 -6.95
C LEU A 75 2.01 -7.77 -7.78
N LEU A 76 1.72 -6.83 -8.69
CA LEU A 76 0.51 -6.86 -9.51
C LEU A 76 0.44 -8.08 -10.43
N SER A 77 1.58 -8.53 -10.95
CA SER A 77 1.67 -9.75 -11.78
C SER A 77 1.38 -11.04 -11.01
N GLN A 78 1.55 -11.04 -9.68
CA GLN A 78 1.29 -12.20 -8.83
C GLN A 78 -0.12 -12.18 -8.21
N THR A 79 -0.82 -11.06 -8.30
CA THR A 79 -2.16 -10.87 -7.75
C THR A 79 -3.17 -10.69 -8.88
N ASN A 80 -4.18 -11.56 -8.92
CA ASN A 80 -5.30 -11.43 -9.89
C ASN A 80 -6.44 -10.53 -9.36
N THR A 81 -6.17 -9.83 -8.25
CA THR A 81 -7.18 -9.05 -7.52
C THR A 81 -6.87 -7.56 -7.67
N ASN A 82 -7.92 -6.73 -7.69
CA ASN A 82 -7.72 -5.28 -7.62
C ASN A 82 -7.02 -4.91 -6.31
N VAL A 83 -6.01 -4.03 -6.37
CA VAL A 83 -5.18 -3.59 -5.22
C VAL A 83 -6.02 -3.12 -4.02
N ARG A 84 -7.21 -2.59 -4.26
CA ARG A 84 -8.15 -2.12 -3.23
C ARG A 84 -8.74 -3.23 -2.38
N LYS A 85 -8.67 -4.47 -2.83
CA LYS A 85 -9.21 -5.65 -2.14
C LYS A 85 -8.13 -6.52 -1.49
N ILE A 86 -6.86 -6.18 -1.70
CA ILE A 86 -5.73 -6.94 -1.16
C ILE A 86 -5.72 -6.84 0.36
N THR A 87 -5.61 -8.00 1.02
CA THR A 87 -5.62 -8.13 2.48
C THR A 87 -4.20 -8.17 3.07
N THR A 88 -4.10 -7.97 4.39
CA THR A 88 -2.83 -8.09 5.10
C THR A 88 -2.25 -9.52 5.02
N GLU A 89 -3.10 -10.54 5.02
CA GLU A 89 -2.65 -11.93 4.91
C GLU A 89 -2.06 -12.22 3.53
N GLU A 90 -2.70 -11.79 2.46
CA GLU A 90 -2.16 -11.90 1.10
C GLU A 90 -0.79 -11.22 0.97
N MET A 91 -0.60 -10.08 1.64
CA MET A 91 0.70 -9.40 1.64
C MET A 91 1.77 -10.17 2.42
N ARG A 92 1.41 -10.81 3.53
CA ARG A 92 2.34 -11.69 4.27
C ARG A 92 2.76 -12.89 3.43
N ASP A 93 1.80 -13.53 2.79
CA ASP A 93 2.05 -14.68 1.90
C ASP A 93 2.90 -14.28 0.70
N TYR A 94 2.61 -13.12 0.09
CA TYR A 94 3.41 -12.59 -0.99
C TYR A 94 4.88 -12.40 -0.58
N LEU A 95 5.15 -11.73 0.54
CA LEU A 95 6.52 -11.49 1.00
C LEU A 95 7.26 -12.78 1.36
N ALA A 96 6.57 -13.75 2.00
CA ALA A 96 7.15 -15.05 2.31
C ALA A 96 7.46 -15.86 1.05
N ASN A 97 6.58 -15.86 0.07
CA ASN A 97 6.78 -16.54 -1.22
C ASN A 97 7.86 -15.85 -2.05
N TYR A 98 7.89 -14.50 -2.05
CA TYR A 98 8.95 -13.72 -2.70
C TYR A 98 10.33 -14.13 -2.19
N GLN A 99 10.50 -14.22 -0.86
CA GLN A 99 11.75 -14.64 -0.25
C GLN A 99 12.17 -16.04 -0.68
N LYS A 100 11.26 -17.00 -0.64
CA LYS A 100 11.51 -18.39 -1.01
C LYS A 100 11.87 -18.56 -2.49
N ARG A 101 11.10 -17.95 -3.39
CA ARG A 101 11.28 -18.06 -4.84
C ARG A 101 12.59 -17.44 -5.32
N ASN A 102 12.95 -16.29 -4.75
CA ASN A 102 14.14 -15.55 -5.16
C ASN A 102 15.37 -15.88 -4.31
N ASN A 103 15.24 -16.76 -3.32
CA ASN A 103 16.31 -17.11 -2.37
C ASN A 103 17.06 -15.87 -1.84
N CYS A 104 16.31 -14.83 -1.51
CA CYS A 104 16.88 -13.53 -1.19
C CYS A 104 16.97 -13.28 0.33
N SER A 105 17.86 -12.34 0.71
CA SER A 105 18.11 -11.99 2.10
C SER A 105 16.93 -11.25 2.74
N ASN A 106 16.85 -11.24 4.08
CA ASN A 106 15.90 -10.44 4.82
C ASN A 106 15.99 -8.94 4.48
N VAL A 107 17.19 -8.43 4.16
CA VAL A 107 17.40 -7.04 3.73
C VAL A 107 16.65 -6.76 2.42
N THR A 108 16.74 -7.67 1.46
CA THR A 108 16.06 -7.57 0.17
C THR A 108 14.55 -7.59 0.34
N VAL A 109 14.03 -8.53 1.15
CA VAL A 109 12.59 -8.61 1.43
C VAL A 109 12.08 -7.37 2.16
N ASP A 110 12.87 -6.81 3.10
CA ASP A 110 12.48 -5.57 3.79
C ASP A 110 12.47 -4.36 2.84
N ASN A 111 13.36 -4.32 1.84
CA ASN A 111 13.31 -3.30 0.80
C ASN A 111 12.03 -3.42 -0.05
N VAL A 112 11.68 -4.63 -0.49
CA VAL A 112 10.42 -4.90 -1.20
C VAL A 112 9.22 -4.50 -0.35
N ARG A 113 9.20 -4.92 0.94
CA ARG A 113 8.15 -4.52 1.89
C ARG A 113 8.01 -3.00 1.99
N ARG A 114 9.11 -2.24 2.07
CA ARG A 114 9.08 -0.77 2.15
C ARG A 114 8.49 -0.13 0.90
N ASN A 115 8.88 -0.61 -0.28
CA ASN A 115 8.34 -0.10 -1.53
C ASN A 115 6.83 -0.35 -1.64
N ILE A 116 6.38 -1.56 -1.33
CA ILE A 116 4.96 -1.91 -1.31
C ILE A 116 4.21 -1.10 -0.24
N SER A 117 4.81 -0.89 0.93
CA SER A 117 4.22 -0.07 1.99
C SER A 117 4.02 1.38 1.52
N SER A 118 4.98 1.95 0.78
CA SER A 118 4.85 3.30 0.22
C SER A 118 3.68 3.39 -0.77
N PHE A 119 3.51 2.40 -1.64
CA PHE A 119 2.39 2.33 -2.58
C PHE A 119 1.03 2.27 -1.88
N PHE A 120 0.87 1.36 -0.91
CA PHE A 120 -0.39 1.25 -0.17
C PHE A 120 -0.66 2.41 0.78
N SER A 121 0.38 3.07 1.31
CA SER A 121 0.21 4.31 2.08
C SER A 121 -0.31 5.43 1.21
N TRP A 122 0.23 5.57 -0.01
CA TRP A 122 -0.28 6.54 -0.99
C TRP A 122 -1.74 6.25 -1.36
N LEU A 123 -2.12 4.99 -1.60
CA LEU A 123 -3.52 4.62 -1.87
C LEU A 123 -4.46 4.98 -0.71
N GLU A 124 -3.99 4.89 0.54
CA GLU A 124 -4.74 5.29 1.72
C GLU A 124 -4.83 6.83 1.85
N GLU A 125 -3.74 7.55 1.59
CA GLU A 125 -3.67 9.02 1.62
C GLU A 125 -4.56 9.66 0.56
N GLU A 126 -4.70 9.03 -0.61
CA GLU A 126 -5.59 9.45 -1.71
C GLU A 126 -7.03 8.92 -1.57
N ASP A 127 -7.39 8.34 -0.43
CA ASP A 127 -8.72 7.78 -0.16
C ASP A 127 -9.19 6.69 -1.14
N TYR A 128 -8.26 6.02 -1.84
CA TYR A 128 -8.60 4.86 -2.68
C TYR A 128 -8.86 3.59 -1.86
N ILE A 129 -8.26 3.50 -0.68
CA ILE A 129 -8.49 2.44 0.30
C ILE A 129 -8.67 3.04 1.70
N LEU A 130 -9.51 2.42 2.53
CA LEU A 130 -9.75 2.89 3.90
C LEU A 130 -8.55 2.69 4.82
N LYS A 131 -7.77 1.63 4.57
CA LYS A 131 -6.63 1.25 5.41
C LYS A 131 -5.64 0.43 4.62
N SER A 132 -4.36 0.80 4.70
CA SER A 132 -3.28 0.06 4.08
C SER A 132 -3.13 -1.34 4.70
N PRO A 133 -3.09 -2.41 3.87
CA PRO A 133 -2.84 -3.77 4.34
C PRO A 133 -1.43 -3.93 4.93
N MET A 134 -0.52 -3.01 4.61
CA MET A 134 0.87 -3.04 5.09
C MET A 134 1.04 -2.49 6.51
N LYS A 135 0.05 -1.79 7.08
CA LYS A 135 0.15 -1.19 8.44
C LYS A 135 0.52 -2.19 9.55
N ARG A 136 0.12 -3.45 9.40
CA ARG A 136 0.39 -4.52 10.37
C ARG A 136 1.60 -5.38 10.01
N ILE A 137 2.34 -5.02 8.96
CA ILE A 137 3.55 -5.72 8.52
C ILE A 137 4.77 -4.88 8.90
N HIS A 138 5.38 -5.25 10.02
CA HIS A 138 6.51 -4.53 10.57
C HIS A 138 7.83 -4.86 9.84
N LYS A 139 8.85 -4.06 10.14
CA LYS A 139 10.21 -4.23 9.63
C LYS A 139 10.72 -5.66 9.88
N ILE A 140 11.29 -6.27 8.85
CA ILE A 140 11.91 -7.59 8.94
C ILE A 140 13.27 -7.43 9.63
N LYS A 141 13.48 -8.23 10.69
CA LYS A 141 14.75 -8.20 11.43
C LYS A 141 15.88 -8.73 10.55
N THR A 142 16.91 -7.94 10.39
CA THR A 142 18.16 -8.32 9.71
C THR A 142 19.26 -8.48 10.72
N LYS A 143 20.15 -9.47 10.51
CA LYS A 143 21.36 -9.57 11.33
C LYS A 143 22.23 -8.34 11.04
N THR A 144 22.55 -7.58 12.07
CA THR A 144 23.54 -6.50 11.96
C THR A 144 24.91 -7.15 11.83
N VAL A 145 25.45 -7.14 10.61
CA VAL A 145 26.86 -7.51 10.42
C VAL A 145 27.66 -6.29 10.80
N VAL A 146 28.37 -6.37 11.92
CA VAL A 146 29.37 -5.37 12.28
C VAL A 146 30.46 -5.48 11.22
N LYS A 147 30.57 -4.49 10.33
CA LYS A 147 31.73 -4.41 9.42
C LYS A 147 32.91 -4.13 10.29
N ASN A 148 33.91 -5.01 10.27
CA ASN A 148 35.20 -4.72 10.87
C ASN A 148 35.73 -3.45 10.20
N THR A 149 35.82 -2.37 10.94
CA THR A 149 36.57 -1.18 10.53
C THR A 149 38.02 -1.56 10.42
N ILE A 150 38.67 -1.16 9.33
CA ILE A 150 40.11 -1.31 9.17
C ILE A 150 40.71 -0.55 10.34
N SER A 151 41.51 -1.22 11.15
CA SER A 151 42.24 -0.58 12.26
C SER A 151 43.22 0.46 11.69
N ASP A 152 43.54 1.48 12.48
CA ASP A 152 44.50 2.53 12.08
C ASP A 152 45.84 1.95 11.62
N GLU A 153 46.28 0.82 12.20
CA GLU A 153 47.45 0.05 11.76
C GLU A 153 47.30 -0.55 10.34
N GLY A 154 46.04 -0.84 9.89
CA GLY A 154 45.77 -1.30 8.54
C GLY A 154 45.84 -0.18 7.50
N ILE A 155 45.59 1.05 7.91
CA ILE A 155 45.67 2.24 7.06
C ILE A 155 47.12 2.65 6.83
N GLU A 156 48.00 2.53 7.83
CA GLU A 156 49.42 2.81 7.68
C GLU A 156 50.11 1.88 6.69
N LYS A 157 49.75 0.59 6.67
CA LYS A 157 50.30 -0.39 5.71
C LYS A 157 49.86 -0.19 4.25
N LEU A 158 48.90 0.66 3.98
CA LEU A 158 48.46 1.04 2.61
C LEU A 158 49.12 2.33 2.12
N ARG A 159 49.96 2.97 2.95
CA ARG A 159 50.64 4.22 2.61
C ARG A 159 52.09 4.01 2.14
N ASP A 160 52.66 2.83 2.33
CA ASP A 160 53.95 2.40 1.80
C ASP A 160 53.73 1.63 0.47
#